data_c1f4884d1d835e76d9801b06aa606dfb
#
_entry.id   c1f4884d1d835e76d9801b06aa606dfb
#
_cell.length_a   1.000
_cell.length_b   1.000
_cell.length_c   1.000
_cell.angle_alpha   90.00
_cell.angle_beta   90.00
_cell.angle_gamma   90.00
#
_symmetry.space_group_name_H-M   'P 1'
#
loop_
_entity.id
_entity.type
_entity.pdbx_description
1 polymer ?
#
loop_
_entity_poly.entity_id
_entity_poly.type
_entity_poly.pdbx_seq_one_letter_code
_entity_poly.pdbx_strand_id
1 'polypeptide(L)'
;PPETLLAGCAMALLVAVVFKDLFEFLFSHYQNRLIARVERRVSGDLLSQCMAAPYEWFLSNSTTRLANAVMSHVVAWARAGLKGALSMTSNGVPILSFVVFLAAVDPVFGIGIALLGAVLGFAILALVKRRTRRIAAGKHEAHDETFKLLSHALSGFKDIKINGRESYFVHQYSESQRLYADAEASLVSLQSVPKYAIEIAIALILVAIGLVAARSDMRAEMATILAVYGVAVVRMVPIFNQVSGTIGQIHMAVPAIWNIRRTHLELAELAARQAAVSDSRPIVDWDSIKVEGIRYDYPRAAIPAINGVSLVIERGM
;
A
#
# COMPACT_ATOMS: atom_id res chain seq x y z
N PRO A 1 -35.33 20.40 -37.69
CA PRO A 1 -34.39 19.81 -38.66
C PRO A 1 -33.45 18.86 -37.92
N PRO A 2 -33.14 17.69 -38.49
CA PRO A 2 -32.30 16.68 -37.81
C PRO A 2 -30.92 17.21 -37.39
N GLU A 3 -30.41 18.19 -38.06
CA GLU A 3 -29.14 18.82 -37.76
C GLU A 3 -29.09 19.56 -36.41
N THR A 4 -30.17 20.21 -36.02
CA THR A 4 -30.26 20.93 -34.74
C THR A 4 -30.39 19.93 -33.55
N LEU A 5 -31.04 18.80 -33.75
CA LEU A 5 -31.08 17.73 -32.77
C LEU A 5 -29.74 17.04 -32.58
N LEU A 6 -29.01 16.79 -33.69
CA LEU A 6 -27.65 16.23 -33.64
C LEU A 6 -26.68 17.18 -32.94
N ALA A 7 -26.71 18.46 -33.27
CA ALA A 7 -25.89 19.48 -32.62
C ALA A 7 -26.21 19.61 -31.11
N GLY A 8 -27.50 19.57 -30.76
CA GLY A 8 -27.95 19.55 -29.35
C GLY A 8 -27.45 18.34 -28.57
N CYS A 9 -27.55 17.15 -29.13
CA CYS A 9 -27.04 15.92 -28.53
C CYS A 9 -25.50 15.95 -28.38
N ALA A 10 -24.79 16.43 -29.39
CA ALA A 10 -23.32 16.54 -29.32
C ALA A 10 -22.88 17.55 -28.24
N MET A 11 -23.57 18.68 -28.12
CA MET A 11 -23.29 19.68 -27.08
C MET A 11 -23.59 19.14 -25.69
N ALA A 12 -24.72 18.45 -25.52
CA ALA A 12 -25.08 17.82 -24.24
C ALA A 12 -24.06 16.75 -23.81
N LEU A 13 -23.59 15.95 -24.75
CA LEU A 13 -22.53 14.95 -24.51
C LEU A 13 -21.21 15.61 -24.12
N LEU A 14 -20.80 16.68 -24.82
CA LEU A 14 -19.59 17.44 -24.49
C LEU A 14 -19.68 18.02 -23.07
N VAL A 15 -20.79 18.65 -22.71
CA VAL A 15 -21.01 19.18 -21.36
C VAL A 15 -20.96 18.07 -20.31
N ALA A 16 -21.57 16.93 -20.57
CA ALA A 16 -21.57 15.79 -19.66
C ALA A 16 -20.15 15.23 -19.44
N VAL A 17 -19.33 15.14 -20.51
CA VAL A 17 -17.93 14.69 -20.41
C VAL A 17 -17.09 15.68 -19.61
N VAL A 18 -17.19 16.98 -19.93
CA VAL A 18 -16.46 18.02 -19.20
C VAL A 18 -16.81 18.04 -17.71
N PHE A 19 -18.11 17.94 -17.42
CA PHE A 19 -18.57 17.89 -16.02
C PHE A 19 -18.05 16.65 -15.27
N LYS A 20 -18.12 15.49 -15.92
CA LYS A 20 -17.60 14.23 -15.39
C LYS A 20 -16.09 14.36 -15.09
N ASP A 21 -15.30 14.83 -16.05
CA ASP A 21 -13.84 14.91 -15.90
C ASP A 21 -13.44 15.94 -14.85
N LEU A 22 -14.15 17.08 -14.77
CA LEU A 22 -13.94 18.08 -13.72
C LEU A 22 -14.27 17.49 -12.34
N PHE A 23 -15.38 16.77 -12.21
CA PHE A 23 -15.75 16.10 -10.97
C PHE A 23 -14.71 15.05 -10.54
N GLU A 24 -14.23 14.22 -11.46
CA GLU A 24 -13.18 13.23 -11.23
C GLU A 24 -11.87 13.87 -10.77
N PHE A 25 -11.48 14.98 -11.40
CA PHE A 25 -10.31 15.76 -11.01
C PHE A 25 -10.44 16.33 -9.58
N LEU A 26 -11.55 16.98 -9.28
CA LEU A 26 -11.80 17.56 -7.95
C LEU A 26 -11.84 16.48 -6.86
N PHE A 27 -12.48 15.36 -7.15
CA PHE A 27 -12.57 14.22 -6.24
C PHE A 27 -11.20 13.59 -5.99
N SER A 28 -10.41 13.37 -7.04
CA SER A 28 -9.04 12.87 -6.93
C SER A 28 -8.14 13.83 -6.15
N HIS A 29 -8.27 15.14 -6.38
CA HIS A 29 -7.55 16.15 -5.63
C HIS A 29 -7.90 16.12 -4.14
N TYR A 30 -9.18 16.02 -3.81
CA TYR A 30 -9.64 15.89 -2.43
C TYR A 30 -9.12 14.62 -1.75
N GLN A 31 -9.19 13.47 -2.44
CA GLN A 31 -8.64 12.20 -1.96
C GLN A 31 -7.15 12.30 -1.67
N ASN A 32 -6.36 12.85 -2.59
CA ASN A 32 -4.92 12.99 -2.42
C ASN A 32 -4.59 13.90 -1.22
N ARG A 33 -5.35 14.99 -1.01
CA ARG A 33 -5.20 15.85 0.16
C ARG A 33 -5.59 15.17 1.47
N LEU A 34 -6.62 14.34 1.46
CA LEU A 34 -7.03 13.54 2.61
C LEU A 34 -5.93 12.55 2.99
N ILE A 35 -5.41 11.82 2.01
CA ILE A 35 -4.34 10.84 2.21
C ILE A 35 -3.09 11.51 2.78
N ALA A 36 -2.67 12.66 2.24
CA ALA A 36 -1.53 13.42 2.75
C ALA A 36 -1.72 13.91 4.21
N ARG A 37 -2.96 14.29 4.58
CA ARG A 37 -3.27 14.67 5.97
C ARG A 37 -3.18 13.48 6.92
N VAL A 38 -3.72 12.33 6.50
CA VAL A 38 -3.67 11.10 7.30
C VAL A 38 -2.23 10.59 7.42
N GLU A 39 -1.47 10.57 6.31
CA GLU A 39 -0.04 10.21 6.29
C GLU A 39 0.75 11.05 7.31
N ARG A 40 0.60 12.38 7.25
CA ARG A 40 1.27 13.30 8.18
C ARG A 40 0.89 13.04 9.63
N ARG A 41 -0.40 12.83 9.92
CA ARG A 41 -0.88 12.58 11.28
C ARG A 41 -0.33 11.27 11.83
N VAL A 42 -0.45 10.19 11.08
CA VAL A 42 0.02 8.87 11.53
C VAL A 42 1.54 8.83 11.71
N SER A 43 2.32 9.47 10.81
CA SER A 43 3.77 9.62 10.97
C SER A 43 4.12 10.39 12.25
N GLY A 44 3.44 11.51 12.49
CA GLY A 44 3.67 12.32 13.69
C GLY A 44 3.30 11.60 14.98
N ASP A 45 2.13 10.94 14.99
CA ASP A 45 1.66 10.17 16.14
C ASP A 45 2.60 9.00 16.46
N LEU A 46 3.05 8.28 15.43
CA LEU A 46 3.99 7.17 15.60
C LEU A 46 5.35 7.64 16.12
N LEU A 47 5.89 8.73 15.58
CA LEU A 47 7.13 9.33 16.08
C LEU A 47 6.98 9.80 17.54
N SER A 48 5.88 10.47 17.88
CA SER A 48 5.57 10.90 19.23
C SER A 48 5.54 9.73 20.22
N GLN A 49 4.90 8.62 19.83
CA GLN A 49 4.86 7.40 20.64
C GLN A 49 6.26 6.77 20.79
N CYS A 50 7.09 6.76 19.74
CA CYS A 50 8.47 6.29 19.82
C CYS A 50 9.30 7.15 20.79
N MET A 51 9.12 8.48 20.78
CA MET A 51 9.85 9.39 21.68
C MET A 51 9.40 9.27 23.14
N ALA A 52 8.15 8.90 23.37
CA ALA A 52 7.61 8.66 24.71
C ALA A 52 7.95 7.26 25.27
N ALA A 53 8.51 6.37 24.45
CA ALA A 53 8.84 5.01 24.87
C ALA A 53 10.02 4.97 25.87
N PRO A 54 10.06 3.97 26.78
CA PRO A 54 11.18 3.78 27.70
C PRO A 54 12.51 3.59 26.95
N TYR A 55 13.59 4.08 27.54
CA TYR A 55 14.92 3.96 26.94
C TYR A 55 15.33 2.49 26.67
N GLU A 56 14.93 1.57 27.53
CA GLU A 56 15.16 0.13 27.36
C GLU A 56 14.56 -0.42 26.06
N TRP A 57 13.34 0.03 25.71
CA TRP A 57 12.71 -0.35 24.45
C TRP A 57 13.48 0.20 23.26
N PHE A 58 13.97 1.43 23.37
CA PHE A 58 14.80 2.07 22.33
C PHE A 58 16.11 1.31 22.10
N LEU A 59 16.77 0.84 23.18
CA LEU A 59 17.97 0.01 23.08
C LEU A 59 17.73 -1.35 22.40
N SER A 60 16.53 -1.90 22.56
CA SER A 60 16.15 -3.19 21.96
C SER A 60 15.68 -3.09 20.50
N ASN A 61 15.47 -1.86 19.99
CA ASN A 61 15.00 -1.59 18.64
C ASN A 61 16.03 -0.76 17.86
N SER A 62 16.41 -1.20 16.65
CA SER A 62 17.36 -0.42 15.86
C SER A 62 16.72 0.89 15.38
N THR A 63 17.48 1.99 15.46
CA THR A 63 17.08 3.32 14.96
C THR A 63 16.63 3.26 13.49
N THR A 64 17.34 2.45 12.70
CA THR A 64 17.04 2.17 11.30
C THR A 64 15.65 1.59 11.11
N ARG A 65 15.26 0.60 11.93
CA ARG A 65 13.91 0.00 11.88
C ARG A 65 12.83 1.02 12.20
N LEU A 66 13.06 1.85 13.22
CA LEU A 66 12.10 2.89 13.61
C LEU A 66 11.96 3.98 12.54
N ALA A 67 13.08 4.44 11.98
CA ALA A 67 13.07 5.39 10.88
C ALA A 67 12.30 4.85 9.66
N ASN A 68 12.55 3.58 9.30
CA ASN A 68 11.85 2.92 8.20
C ASN A 68 10.34 2.76 8.50
N ALA A 69 9.96 2.45 9.73
CA ALA A 69 8.56 2.36 10.13
C ALA A 69 7.82 3.70 9.95
N VAL A 70 8.41 4.80 10.40
CA VAL A 70 7.81 6.14 10.32
C VAL A 70 7.80 6.69 8.88
N MET A 71 8.89 6.54 8.14
CA MET A 71 9.03 7.14 6.81
C MET A 71 8.48 6.25 5.68
N SER A 72 8.91 4.99 5.63
CA SER A 72 8.60 4.11 4.48
C SER A 72 7.29 3.35 4.64
N HIS A 73 7.05 2.75 5.81
CA HIS A 73 5.86 1.92 6.00
C HIS A 73 4.59 2.76 6.08
N VAL A 74 4.62 3.94 6.74
CA VAL A 74 3.46 4.85 6.80
C VAL A 74 3.11 5.35 5.40
N VAL A 75 4.11 5.74 4.60
CA VAL A 75 3.90 6.17 3.21
C VAL A 75 3.31 5.04 2.36
N ALA A 76 3.87 3.82 2.46
CA ALA A 76 3.36 2.66 1.74
C ALA A 76 1.91 2.32 2.13
N TRP A 77 1.60 2.35 3.45
CA TRP A 77 0.24 2.17 3.94
C TRP A 77 -0.73 3.24 3.42
N ALA A 78 -0.36 4.51 3.52
CA ALA A 78 -1.24 5.61 3.12
C ALA A 78 -1.47 5.63 1.61
N ARG A 79 -0.40 5.51 0.81
CA ARG A 79 -0.47 5.66 -0.66
C ARG A 79 -0.89 4.40 -1.39
N ALA A 80 -0.55 3.22 -0.93
CA ALA A 80 -0.97 1.98 -1.56
C ALA A 80 -2.18 1.36 -0.85
N GLY A 81 -2.22 1.34 0.48
CA GLY A 81 -3.32 0.77 1.26
C GLY A 81 -4.56 1.66 1.27
N LEU A 82 -4.46 2.85 1.87
CA LEU A 82 -5.62 3.75 2.04
C LEU A 82 -6.11 4.31 0.70
N LYS A 83 -5.20 4.80 -0.15
CA LYS A 83 -5.56 5.27 -1.49
C LYS A 83 -6.18 4.14 -2.32
N GLY A 84 -5.62 2.94 -2.24
CA GLY A 84 -6.17 1.77 -2.92
C GLY A 84 -7.59 1.45 -2.48
N ALA A 85 -7.87 1.45 -1.18
CA ALA A 85 -9.22 1.24 -0.66
C ALA A 85 -10.21 2.31 -1.14
N LEU A 86 -9.82 3.58 -1.09
CA LEU A 86 -10.65 4.69 -1.61
C LEU A 86 -10.87 4.59 -3.12
N SER A 87 -9.86 4.18 -3.89
CA SER A 87 -10.00 3.99 -5.35
C SER A 87 -10.93 2.82 -5.69
N MET A 88 -10.98 1.77 -4.87
CA MET A 88 -11.93 0.68 -5.05
C MET A 88 -13.37 1.15 -4.93
N THR A 89 -13.70 2.01 -3.98
CA THR A 89 -15.05 2.58 -3.85
C THR A 89 -15.37 3.48 -5.03
N SER A 90 -14.43 4.30 -5.49
CA SER A 90 -14.62 5.18 -6.66
C SER A 90 -14.82 4.40 -7.96
N ASN A 91 -14.10 3.30 -8.16
CA ASN A 91 -14.25 2.46 -9.35
C ASN A 91 -15.50 1.58 -9.30
N GLY A 92 -16.07 1.35 -8.13
CA GLY A 92 -17.31 0.61 -7.97
C GLY A 92 -18.51 1.26 -8.65
N VAL A 93 -18.60 2.59 -8.62
CA VAL A 93 -19.72 3.35 -9.22
C VAL A 93 -19.77 3.19 -10.75
N PRO A 94 -18.70 3.41 -11.52
CA PRO A 94 -18.70 3.16 -12.96
C PRO A 94 -19.01 1.71 -13.32
N ILE A 95 -18.47 0.74 -12.57
CA ILE A 95 -18.77 -0.69 -12.82
C ILE A 95 -20.25 -0.97 -12.63
N LEU A 96 -20.84 -0.52 -11.52
CA LEU A 96 -22.25 -0.72 -11.24
C LEU A 96 -23.14 -0.05 -12.29
N SER A 97 -22.85 1.21 -12.63
CA SER A 97 -23.57 1.95 -13.67
C SER A 97 -23.55 1.22 -15.01
N PHE A 98 -22.39 0.62 -15.33
CA PHE A 98 -22.22 -0.10 -16.57
C PHE A 98 -22.99 -1.43 -16.58
N VAL A 99 -22.98 -2.18 -15.48
CA VAL A 99 -23.78 -3.40 -15.34
C VAL A 99 -25.27 -3.10 -15.45
N VAL A 100 -25.72 -2.03 -14.79
CA VAL A 100 -27.13 -1.58 -14.89
C VAL A 100 -27.47 -1.17 -16.33
N PHE A 101 -26.60 -0.45 -17.01
CA PHE A 101 -26.82 -0.08 -18.42
C PHE A 101 -26.95 -1.31 -19.34
N LEU A 102 -26.03 -2.27 -19.21
CA LEU A 102 -26.09 -3.51 -20.00
C LEU A 102 -27.36 -4.31 -19.72
N ALA A 103 -27.76 -4.41 -18.46
CA ALA A 103 -28.99 -5.10 -18.07
C ALA A 103 -30.28 -4.38 -18.56
N ALA A 104 -30.22 -3.04 -18.72
CA ALA A 104 -31.34 -2.26 -19.26
C ALA A 104 -31.47 -2.41 -20.78
N VAL A 105 -30.39 -2.65 -21.52
CA VAL A 105 -30.42 -2.89 -22.98
C VAL A 105 -30.94 -4.30 -23.29
N ASP A 106 -30.35 -5.31 -22.67
CA ASP A 106 -30.77 -6.70 -22.72
C ASP A 106 -30.42 -7.43 -21.43
N PRO A 107 -31.43 -7.82 -20.61
CA PRO A 107 -31.15 -8.43 -19.31
C PRO A 107 -30.40 -9.76 -19.40
N VAL A 108 -30.64 -10.58 -20.41
CA VAL A 108 -30.02 -11.90 -20.53
C VAL A 108 -28.58 -11.79 -20.96
N PHE A 109 -28.31 -11.07 -22.03
CA PHE A 109 -26.94 -10.85 -22.54
C PHE A 109 -26.14 -9.95 -21.59
N GLY A 110 -26.72 -8.88 -21.03
CA GLY A 110 -26.04 -7.95 -20.14
C GLY A 110 -25.57 -8.60 -18.86
N ILE A 111 -26.45 -9.36 -18.19
CA ILE A 111 -26.07 -10.10 -16.96
C ILE A 111 -25.07 -11.23 -17.28
N GLY A 112 -25.27 -11.92 -18.42
CA GLY A 112 -24.38 -12.99 -18.87
C GLY A 112 -22.95 -12.48 -19.07
N ILE A 113 -22.75 -11.35 -19.75
CA ILE A 113 -21.44 -10.73 -19.98
C ILE A 113 -20.81 -10.22 -18.67
N ALA A 114 -21.62 -9.59 -17.79
CA ALA A 114 -21.16 -9.15 -16.49
C ALA A 114 -20.69 -10.31 -15.61
N LEU A 115 -21.45 -11.40 -15.58
CA LEU A 115 -21.09 -12.61 -14.82
C LEU A 115 -19.81 -13.27 -15.38
N LEU A 116 -19.73 -13.41 -16.70
CA LEU A 116 -18.54 -13.97 -17.36
C LEU A 116 -17.30 -13.12 -17.08
N GLY A 117 -17.41 -11.78 -17.18
CA GLY A 117 -16.33 -10.85 -16.85
C GLY A 117 -15.90 -10.94 -15.38
N ALA A 118 -16.86 -11.06 -14.47
CA ALA A 118 -16.57 -11.22 -13.04
C ALA A 118 -15.86 -12.56 -12.75
N VAL A 119 -16.33 -13.66 -13.34
CA VAL A 119 -15.71 -15.00 -13.16
C VAL A 119 -14.30 -15.02 -13.73
N LEU A 120 -14.09 -14.52 -14.94
CA LEU A 120 -12.76 -14.43 -15.56
C LEU A 120 -11.84 -13.53 -14.76
N GLY A 121 -12.30 -12.35 -14.37
CA GLY A 121 -11.52 -11.42 -13.54
C GLY A 121 -11.13 -12.04 -12.20
N PHE A 122 -12.05 -12.70 -11.52
CA PHE A 122 -11.77 -13.39 -10.26
C PHE A 122 -10.78 -14.56 -10.45
N ALA A 123 -10.95 -15.37 -11.49
CA ALA A 123 -10.03 -16.47 -11.79
C ALA A 123 -8.60 -15.99 -12.05
N ILE A 124 -8.43 -14.94 -12.86
CA ILE A 124 -7.13 -14.33 -13.16
C ILE A 124 -6.50 -13.76 -11.89
N LEU A 125 -7.27 -13.02 -11.09
CA LEU A 125 -6.78 -12.46 -9.83
C LEU A 125 -6.38 -13.55 -8.84
N ALA A 126 -7.13 -14.65 -8.76
CA ALA A 126 -6.80 -15.78 -7.88
C ALA A 126 -5.50 -16.48 -8.30
N LEU A 127 -5.27 -16.66 -9.61
CA LEU A 127 -4.04 -17.23 -10.14
C LEU A 127 -2.80 -16.36 -9.85
N VAL A 128 -2.93 -15.05 -10.02
CA VAL A 128 -1.81 -14.11 -9.84
C VAL A 128 -1.55 -13.82 -8.36
N LYS A 129 -2.58 -13.81 -7.51
CA LYS A 129 -2.51 -13.46 -6.09
C LYS A 129 -1.44 -14.23 -5.31
N ARG A 130 -1.37 -15.55 -5.49
CA ARG A 130 -0.44 -16.40 -4.74
C ARG A 130 1.02 -16.07 -5.06
N ARG A 131 1.30 -15.82 -6.33
CA ARG A 131 2.64 -15.47 -6.81
C ARG A 131 3.04 -14.05 -6.41
N THR A 132 2.14 -13.09 -6.57
CA THR A 132 2.33 -11.70 -6.12
C THR A 132 2.63 -11.61 -4.63
N ARG A 133 1.88 -12.33 -3.78
CA ARG A 133 2.09 -12.33 -2.33
C ARG A 133 3.46 -12.86 -1.93
N ARG A 134 3.95 -13.92 -2.60
CA ARG A 134 5.27 -14.50 -2.33
C ARG A 134 6.40 -13.54 -2.71
N ILE A 135 6.32 -12.92 -3.89
CA ILE A 135 7.33 -11.97 -4.36
C ILE A 135 7.30 -10.69 -3.51
N ALA A 136 6.12 -10.21 -3.11
CA ALA A 136 5.98 -9.03 -2.26
C ALA A 136 6.64 -9.23 -0.88
N ALA A 137 6.53 -10.41 -0.28
CA ALA A 137 7.21 -10.73 0.97
C ALA A 137 8.73 -10.67 0.81
N GLY A 138 9.29 -11.30 -0.23
CA GLY A 138 10.74 -11.25 -0.50
C GLY A 138 11.25 -9.85 -0.83
N LYS A 139 10.44 -9.02 -1.51
CA LYS A 139 10.77 -7.60 -1.75
C LYS A 139 10.96 -6.82 -0.45
N HIS A 140 10.04 -7.00 0.52
CA HIS A 140 10.15 -6.28 1.80
C HIS A 140 11.39 -6.69 2.59
N GLU A 141 11.71 -7.98 2.61
CA GLU A 141 12.90 -8.48 3.26
C GLU A 141 14.18 -7.93 2.61
N ALA A 142 14.25 -7.93 1.27
CA ALA A 142 15.36 -7.34 0.52
C ALA A 142 15.46 -5.81 0.75
N HIS A 143 14.34 -5.11 0.83
CA HIS A 143 14.32 -3.67 1.13
C HIS A 143 14.89 -3.35 2.51
N ASP A 144 14.44 -4.07 3.54
CA ASP A 144 14.89 -3.87 4.91
C ASP A 144 16.39 -4.20 5.06
N GLU A 145 16.88 -5.25 4.39
CA GLU A 145 18.31 -5.58 4.39
C GLU A 145 19.15 -4.55 3.64
N THR A 146 18.68 -4.08 2.48
CA THR A 146 19.35 -3.00 1.71
C THR A 146 19.47 -1.72 2.54
N PHE A 147 18.38 -1.33 3.22
CA PHE A 147 18.37 -0.14 4.07
C PHE A 147 19.28 -0.29 5.28
N LYS A 148 19.32 -1.47 5.88
CA LYS A 148 20.22 -1.80 7.00
C LYS A 148 21.69 -1.75 6.58
N LEU A 149 22.05 -2.37 5.45
CA LEU A 149 23.40 -2.34 4.90
C LEU A 149 23.86 -0.90 4.62
N LEU A 150 23.00 -0.09 4.01
CA LEU A 150 23.28 1.31 3.75
C LEU A 150 23.53 2.09 5.06
N SER A 151 22.64 1.92 6.03
CA SER A 151 22.77 2.60 7.33
C SER A 151 24.04 2.20 8.06
N HIS A 152 24.40 0.91 8.05
CA HIS A 152 25.63 0.43 8.67
C HIS A 152 26.87 0.96 7.96
N ALA A 153 26.88 0.97 6.62
CA ALA A 153 28.00 1.50 5.84
C ALA A 153 28.22 3.00 6.10
N LEU A 154 27.13 3.78 6.16
CA LEU A 154 27.23 5.23 6.41
C LEU A 154 27.60 5.55 7.87
N SER A 155 27.06 4.81 8.83
CA SER A 155 27.36 5.00 10.25
C SER A 155 28.79 4.55 10.60
N GLY A 156 29.28 3.48 9.99
CA GLY A 156 30.63 2.95 10.16
C GLY A 156 31.66 3.46 9.14
N PHE A 157 31.35 4.56 8.42
CA PHE A 157 32.16 5.02 7.30
C PHE A 157 33.65 5.19 7.64
N LYS A 158 33.96 5.76 8.82
CA LYS A 158 35.34 5.96 9.29
C LYS A 158 36.09 4.64 9.41
N ASP A 159 35.46 3.64 10.03
CA ASP A 159 36.06 2.33 10.25
C ASP A 159 36.28 1.57 8.94
N ILE A 160 35.29 1.66 8.05
CA ILE A 160 35.37 1.07 6.72
C ILE A 160 36.51 1.67 5.93
N LYS A 161 36.67 2.99 6.01
CA LYS A 161 37.74 3.75 5.31
C LYS A 161 39.12 3.39 5.83
N ILE A 162 39.30 3.31 7.16
CA ILE A 162 40.56 2.94 7.80
C ILE A 162 40.98 1.51 7.42
N ASN A 163 39.99 0.60 7.31
CA ASN A 163 40.25 -0.81 7.00
C ASN A 163 40.32 -1.12 5.50
N GLY A 164 40.09 -0.14 4.60
CA GLY A 164 40.05 -0.34 3.14
C GLY A 164 39.02 -1.32 2.66
N ARG A 165 37.86 -1.41 3.34
CA ARG A 165 36.80 -2.38 3.06
C ARG A 165 35.64 -1.81 2.25
N GLU A 166 35.79 -0.69 1.56
CA GLU A 166 34.72 -0.01 0.81
C GLU A 166 34.10 -0.93 -0.25
N SER A 167 34.93 -1.63 -1.01
CA SER A 167 34.47 -2.52 -2.08
C SER A 167 33.59 -3.67 -1.57
N TYR A 168 33.87 -4.17 -0.36
CA TYR A 168 33.05 -5.21 0.26
C TYR A 168 31.63 -4.69 0.55
N PHE A 169 31.49 -3.52 1.17
CA PHE A 169 30.19 -2.94 1.50
C PHE A 169 29.40 -2.53 0.25
N VAL A 170 30.08 -1.98 -0.77
CA VAL A 170 29.47 -1.66 -2.06
C VAL A 170 28.95 -2.93 -2.74
N HIS A 171 29.72 -4.03 -2.71
CA HIS A 171 29.30 -5.29 -3.31
C HIS A 171 28.07 -5.88 -2.58
N GLN A 172 28.09 -5.93 -1.24
CA GLN A 172 26.98 -6.41 -0.44
C GLN A 172 25.70 -5.59 -0.69
N TYR A 173 25.83 -4.26 -0.69
CA TYR A 173 24.73 -3.36 -1.00
C TYR A 173 24.18 -3.61 -2.42
N SER A 174 25.05 -3.71 -3.42
CA SER A 174 24.66 -3.92 -4.82
C SER A 174 23.93 -5.23 -5.01
N GLU A 175 24.34 -6.30 -4.34
CA GLU A 175 23.68 -7.60 -4.41
C GLU A 175 22.28 -7.57 -3.76
N SER A 176 22.16 -6.96 -2.57
CA SER A 176 20.88 -6.78 -1.91
C SER A 176 19.94 -5.88 -2.72
N GLN A 177 20.47 -4.79 -3.30
CA GLN A 177 19.73 -3.89 -4.17
C GLN A 177 19.27 -4.58 -5.46
N ARG A 178 20.07 -5.49 -6.02
CA ARG A 178 19.70 -6.30 -7.19
C ARG A 178 18.49 -7.18 -6.86
N LEU A 179 18.51 -7.88 -5.72
CA LEU A 179 17.38 -8.71 -5.28
C LEU A 179 16.11 -7.89 -5.11
N TYR A 180 16.22 -6.71 -4.52
CA TYR A 180 15.09 -5.78 -4.37
C TYR A 180 14.54 -5.33 -5.73
N ALA A 181 15.42 -4.90 -6.65
CA ALA A 181 15.05 -4.41 -7.97
C ALA A 181 14.40 -5.52 -8.84
N ASP A 182 14.95 -6.74 -8.80
CA ASP A 182 14.41 -7.90 -9.50
C ASP A 182 13.01 -8.30 -8.98
N ALA A 183 12.82 -8.24 -7.67
CA ALA A 183 11.52 -8.47 -7.05
C ALA A 183 10.51 -7.39 -7.44
N GLU A 184 10.92 -6.11 -7.45
CA GLU A 184 10.09 -4.98 -7.90
C GLU A 184 9.67 -5.14 -9.36
N ALA A 185 10.62 -5.38 -10.25
CA ALA A 185 10.36 -5.59 -11.68
C ALA A 185 9.39 -6.77 -11.92
N SER A 186 9.58 -7.85 -11.17
CA SER A 186 8.69 -9.01 -11.22
C SER A 186 7.27 -8.69 -10.75
N LEU A 187 7.12 -7.89 -9.70
CA LEU A 187 5.81 -7.46 -9.20
C LEU A 187 5.09 -6.56 -10.20
N VAL A 188 5.79 -5.57 -10.78
CA VAL A 188 5.24 -4.67 -11.79
C VAL A 188 4.78 -5.47 -13.03
N SER A 189 5.59 -6.42 -13.49
CA SER A 189 5.23 -7.31 -14.59
C SER A 189 4.01 -8.17 -14.26
N LEU A 190 3.93 -8.73 -13.06
CA LEU A 190 2.80 -9.56 -12.63
C LEU A 190 1.49 -8.74 -12.52
N GLN A 191 1.56 -7.46 -12.15
CA GLN A 191 0.41 -6.57 -12.11
C GLN A 191 -0.20 -6.30 -13.50
N SER A 192 0.60 -6.43 -14.55
CA SER A 192 0.13 -6.25 -15.94
C SER A 192 -0.53 -7.52 -16.52
N VAL A 193 -0.31 -8.69 -15.93
CA VAL A 193 -0.88 -9.97 -16.43
C VAL A 193 -2.41 -9.94 -16.53
N PRO A 194 -3.17 -9.47 -15.52
CA PRO A 194 -4.62 -9.41 -15.63
C PRO A 194 -5.11 -8.55 -16.80
N LYS A 195 -4.42 -7.43 -17.07
CA LYS A 195 -4.72 -6.55 -18.21
C LYS A 195 -4.68 -7.32 -19.53
N TYR A 196 -3.56 -7.92 -19.83
CA TYR A 196 -3.37 -8.67 -21.09
C TYR A 196 -4.31 -9.86 -21.20
N ALA A 197 -4.54 -10.59 -20.10
CA ALA A 197 -5.45 -11.72 -20.09
C ALA A 197 -6.90 -11.30 -20.39
N ILE A 198 -7.35 -10.17 -19.85
CA ILE A 198 -8.67 -9.61 -20.13
C ILE A 198 -8.76 -9.12 -21.58
N GLU A 199 -7.75 -8.44 -22.11
CA GLU A 199 -7.72 -7.98 -23.50
C GLU A 199 -7.82 -9.16 -24.47
N ILE A 200 -7.08 -10.24 -24.23
CA ILE A 200 -7.15 -11.47 -25.05
C ILE A 200 -8.53 -12.11 -24.93
N ALA A 201 -9.10 -12.24 -23.73
CA ALA A 201 -10.43 -12.82 -23.52
C ALA A 201 -11.52 -12.04 -24.28
N ILE A 202 -11.44 -10.71 -24.24
CA ILE A 202 -12.35 -9.82 -24.98
C ILE A 202 -12.21 -10.01 -26.49
N ALA A 203 -10.98 -10.04 -27.01
CA ALA A 203 -10.73 -10.26 -28.43
C ALA A 203 -11.31 -11.62 -28.89
N LEU A 204 -11.12 -12.68 -28.09
CA LEU A 204 -11.68 -14.00 -28.38
C LEU A 204 -13.22 -14.00 -28.40
N ILE A 205 -13.85 -13.31 -27.44
CA ILE A 205 -15.32 -13.18 -27.39
C ILE A 205 -15.84 -12.44 -28.62
N LEU A 206 -15.22 -11.31 -29.01
CA LEU A 206 -15.63 -10.55 -30.18
C LEU A 206 -15.46 -11.36 -31.46
N VAL A 207 -14.37 -12.10 -31.62
CA VAL A 207 -14.14 -13.00 -32.75
C VAL A 207 -15.19 -14.12 -32.77
N ALA A 208 -15.50 -14.74 -31.63
CA ALA A 208 -16.51 -15.80 -31.54
C ALA A 208 -17.91 -15.28 -31.95
N ILE A 209 -18.30 -14.10 -31.45
CA ILE A 209 -19.58 -13.45 -31.83
C ILE A 209 -19.61 -13.16 -33.34
N GLY A 210 -18.50 -12.62 -33.89
CA GLY A 210 -18.37 -12.35 -35.32
C GLY A 210 -18.49 -13.60 -36.19
N LEU A 211 -17.91 -14.71 -35.78
CA LEU A 211 -18.01 -15.98 -36.49
C LEU A 211 -19.42 -16.58 -36.43
N VAL A 212 -20.13 -16.45 -35.33
CA VAL A 212 -21.52 -16.85 -35.19
C VAL A 212 -22.43 -15.98 -36.07
N ALA A 213 -22.21 -14.66 -36.04
CA ALA A 213 -22.96 -13.70 -36.87
C ALA A 213 -22.77 -13.98 -38.37
N ALA A 214 -21.54 -14.35 -38.79
CA ALA A 214 -21.27 -14.66 -40.20
C ALA A 214 -22.02 -15.90 -40.72
N ARG A 215 -22.43 -16.79 -39.82
CA ARG A 215 -23.13 -18.05 -40.16
C ARG A 215 -24.64 -17.97 -39.98
N SER A 216 -25.19 -16.90 -39.38
CA SER A 216 -26.61 -16.72 -39.11
C SER A 216 -27.28 -15.80 -40.14
N ASP A 217 -28.56 -16.02 -40.44
CA ASP A 217 -29.34 -15.13 -41.30
C ASP A 217 -29.69 -13.79 -40.64
N MET A 218 -29.42 -13.62 -39.33
CA MET A 218 -29.69 -12.40 -38.53
C MET A 218 -28.54 -11.38 -38.56
N ARG A 219 -27.91 -11.17 -39.70
CA ARG A 219 -26.69 -10.33 -39.84
C ARG A 219 -26.85 -8.89 -39.35
N ALA A 220 -28.00 -8.26 -39.57
CA ALA A 220 -28.24 -6.87 -39.19
C ALA A 220 -28.42 -6.70 -37.66
N GLU A 221 -29.15 -7.60 -37.00
CA GLU A 221 -29.32 -7.57 -35.55
C GLU A 221 -28.00 -7.87 -34.82
N MET A 222 -27.25 -8.88 -35.30
CA MET A 222 -25.92 -9.22 -34.77
C MET A 222 -24.92 -8.13 -34.96
N ALA A 223 -24.93 -7.36 -36.05
CA ALA A 223 -24.07 -6.20 -36.26
C ALA A 223 -24.35 -5.09 -35.20
N THR A 224 -25.62 -4.87 -34.86
CA THR A 224 -25.99 -3.90 -33.82
C THR A 224 -25.54 -4.36 -32.44
N ILE A 225 -25.74 -5.66 -32.13
CA ILE A 225 -25.23 -6.26 -30.88
C ILE A 225 -23.72 -6.11 -30.79
N LEU A 226 -22.98 -6.45 -31.86
CA LEU A 226 -21.52 -6.34 -31.90
C LEU A 226 -21.05 -4.90 -31.70
N ALA A 227 -21.73 -3.91 -32.30
CA ALA A 227 -21.41 -2.50 -32.16
C ALA A 227 -21.63 -2.02 -30.70
N VAL A 228 -22.77 -2.28 -30.11
CA VAL A 228 -23.11 -1.83 -28.74
C VAL A 228 -22.23 -2.52 -27.70
N TYR A 229 -22.16 -3.84 -27.74
CA TYR A 229 -21.38 -4.59 -26.75
C TYR A 229 -19.88 -4.49 -26.98
N GLY A 230 -19.42 -4.34 -28.21
CA GLY A 230 -18.03 -4.09 -28.55
C GLY A 230 -17.52 -2.76 -27.96
N VAL A 231 -18.27 -1.68 -28.16
CA VAL A 231 -17.94 -0.37 -27.55
C VAL A 231 -18.00 -0.46 -26.02
N ALA A 232 -19.00 -1.14 -25.51
CA ALA A 232 -19.21 -1.37 -24.08
C ALA A 232 -17.99 -2.06 -23.46
N VAL A 233 -17.55 -3.13 -24.04
CA VAL A 233 -16.39 -3.93 -23.57
C VAL A 233 -15.09 -3.13 -23.63
N VAL A 234 -14.83 -2.42 -24.73
CA VAL A 234 -13.64 -1.55 -24.87
C VAL A 234 -13.61 -0.48 -23.79
N ARG A 235 -14.76 0.07 -23.41
CA ARG A 235 -14.87 1.02 -22.29
C ARG A 235 -14.61 0.40 -20.92
N MET A 236 -14.85 -0.89 -20.73
CA MET A 236 -14.60 -1.55 -19.45
C MET A 236 -13.13 -1.91 -19.21
N VAL A 237 -12.32 -2.10 -20.27
CA VAL A 237 -10.90 -2.46 -20.14
C VAL A 237 -10.12 -1.52 -19.22
N PRO A 238 -10.19 -0.18 -19.36
CA PRO A 238 -9.48 0.73 -18.46
C PRO A 238 -9.89 0.58 -16.99
N ILE A 239 -11.18 0.38 -16.72
CA ILE A 239 -11.71 0.23 -15.36
C ILE A 239 -11.19 -1.06 -14.73
N PHE A 240 -11.23 -2.18 -15.47
CA PHE A 240 -10.65 -3.45 -15.01
C PHE A 240 -9.17 -3.35 -14.73
N ASN A 241 -8.42 -2.67 -15.60
CA ASN A 241 -6.98 -2.44 -15.41
C ASN A 241 -6.70 -1.64 -14.15
N GLN A 242 -7.48 -0.60 -13.90
CA GLN A 242 -7.37 0.22 -12.71
C GLN A 242 -7.68 -0.56 -11.44
N VAL A 243 -8.74 -1.36 -11.44
CA VAL A 243 -9.11 -2.23 -10.31
C VAL A 243 -8.04 -3.27 -10.03
N SER A 244 -7.55 -3.96 -11.07
CA SER A 244 -6.48 -4.96 -10.95
C SER A 244 -5.20 -4.36 -10.39
N GLY A 245 -4.76 -3.20 -10.91
CA GLY A 245 -3.60 -2.47 -10.41
C GLY A 245 -3.76 -2.05 -8.95
N THR A 246 -4.95 -1.57 -8.58
CA THR A 246 -5.26 -1.16 -7.21
C THR A 246 -5.23 -2.34 -6.24
N ILE A 247 -5.79 -3.50 -6.61
CA ILE A 247 -5.70 -4.73 -5.81
C ILE A 247 -4.24 -5.13 -5.59
N GLY A 248 -3.41 -5.07 -6.64
CA GLY A 248 -1.97 -5.33 -6.56
C GLY A 248 -1.27 -4.40 -5.56
N GLN A 249 -1.54 -3.10 -5.63
CA GLN A 249 -0.98 -2.09 -4.72
C GLN A 249 -1.40 -2.34 -3.26
N ILE A 250 -2.67 -2.64 -3.00
CA ILE A 250 -3.16 -2.97 -1.66
C ILE A 250 -2.41 -4.20 -1.11
N HIS A 251 -2.24 -5.24 -1.91
CA HIS A 251 -1.50 -6.44 -1.47
C HIS A 251 -0.04 -6.14 -1.14
N MET A 252 0.60 -5.24 -1.88
CA MET A 252 1.97 -4.80 -1.57
C MET A 252 2.05 -3.96 -0.29
N ALA A 253 0.98 -3.26 0.10
CA ALA A 253 0.93 -2.48 1.33
C ALA A 253 0.70 -3.34 2.59
N VAL A 254 0.21 -4.57 2.46
CA VAL A 254 -0.13 -5.44 3.61
C VAL A 254 1.02 -5.61 4.61
N PRO A 255 2.27 -5.91 4.21
CA PRO A 255 3.38 -6.02 5.17
C PRO A 255 3.65 -4.71 5.93
N ALA A 256 3.56 -3.57 5.25
CA ALA A 256 3.70 -2.25 5.89
C ALA A 256 2.62 -2.01 6.95
N ILE A 257 1.38 -2.42 6.68
CA ILE A 257 0.27 -2.35 7.64
C ILE A 257 0.58 -3.17 8.89
N TRP A 258 1.06 -4.39 8.72
CA TRP A 258 1.41 -5.26 9.84
C TRP A 258 2.57 -4.70 10.67
N ASN A 259 3.58 -4.12 10.04
CA ASN A 259 4.72 -3.51 10.74
C ASN A 259 4.28 -2.28 11.55
N ILE A 260 3.46 -1.39 10.98
CA ILE A 260 2.92 -0.23 11.70
C ILE A 260 2.07 -0.70 12.88
N ARG A 261 1.14 -1.64 12.65
CA ARG A 261 0.27 -2.16 13.69
C ARG A 261 1.05 -2.80 14.83
N ARG A 262 2.06 -3.60 14.51
CA ARG A 262 2.92 -4.24 15.50
C ARG A 262 3.64 -3.19 16.35
N THR A 263 4.30 -2.22 15.73
CA THR A 263 5.00 -1.14 16.42
C THR A 263 4.05 -0.33 17.31
N HIS A 264 2.86 0.01 16.79
CA HIS A 264 1.85 0.74 17.56
C HIS A 264 1.34 -0.05 18.77
N LEU A 265 1.08 -1.36 18.64
CA LEU A 265 0.65 -2.19 19.76
C LEU A 265 1.74 -2.35 20.82
N GLU A 266 3.00 -2.58 20.40
CA GLU A 266 4.15 -2.63 21.30
C GLU A 266 4.28 -1.33 22.12
N LEU A 267 4.13 -0.17 21.46
CA LEU A 267 4.21 1.15 22.11
C LEU A 267 3.01 1.44 23.02
N ALA A 268 1.81 1.05 22.62
CA ALA A 268 0.60 1.22 23.42
C ALA A 268 0.63 0.40 24.72
N GLU A 269 1.14 -0.85 24.66
CA GLU A 269 1.33 -1.67 25.85
C GLU A 269 2.36 -1.06 26.82
N LEU A 270 3.44 -0.49 26.29
CA LEU A 270 4.45 0.18 27.11
C LEU A 270 3.89 1.44 27.77
N ALA A 271 3.16 2.27 27.03
CA ALA A 271 2.50 3.46 27.56
C ALA A 271 1.50 3.11 28.69
N ALA A 272 0.72 2.03 28.52
CA ALA A 272 -0.19 1.55 29.56
C ALA A 272 0.55 1.10 30.83
N ARG A 273 1.69 0.40 30.69
CA ARG A 273 2.54 -0.02 31.84
C ARG A 273 3.14 1.20 32.54
N GLN A 274 3.63 2.20 31.79
CA GLN A 274 4.17 3.44 32.40
C GLN A 274 3.10 4.24 33.13
N ALA A 275 1.90 4.37 32.57
CA ALA A 275 0.79 5.04 33.25
C ALA A 275 0.39 4.38 34.55
N ALA A 276 0.46 3.04 34.63
CA ALA A 276 0.19 2.30 35.85
C ALA A 276 1.24 2.52 36.97
N VAL A 277 2.48 2.88 36.57
CA VAL A 277 3.59 3.16 37.51
C VAL A 277 3.68 4.66 37.87
N SER A 278 3.10 5.54 37.07
CA SER A 278 3.26 6.99 37.14
C SER A 278 2.31 7.68 38.16
N ASP A 279 1.89 7.02 39.24
CA ASP A 279 1.19 7.71 40.35
C ASP A 279 2.18 8.39 41.32
N SER A 280 3.38 8.70 40.86
CA SER A 280 4.40 9.41 41.62
C SER A 280 4.16 10.90 41.60
N ARG A 281 3.79 11.47 42.75
CA ARG A 281 3.77 12.93 42.95
C ARG A 281 5.19 13.46 42.80
N PRO A 282 5.39 14.64 42.13
CA PRO A 282 6.72 15.24 42.06
C PRO A 282 7.21 15.56 43.46
N ILE A 283 8.41 15.07 43.79
CA ILE A 283 9.09 15.40 45.02
C ILE A 283 9.60 16.83 44.87
N VAL A 284 8.96 17.77 45.54
CA VAL A 284 9.23 19.22 45.38
C VAL A 284 10.37 19.69 46.27
N ASP A 285 10.53 19.07 47.44
CA ASP A 285 11.57 19.43 48.42
C ASP A 285 12.27 18.18 48.94
N TRP A 286 13.58 18.08 48.72
CA TRP A 286 14.43 17.01 49.20
C TRP A 286 15.83 17.54 49.53
N ASP A 287 16.44 17.04 50.59
CA ASP A 287 17.80 17.40 51.01
C ASP A 287 18.83 16.41 50.48
N SER A 288 18.50 15.14 50.47
CA SER A 288 19.37 14.10 49.96
C SER A 288 18.55 12.92 49.39
N ILE A 289 19.09 12.25 48.35
CA ILE A 289 18.60 11.01 47.80
C ILE A 289 19.56 9.90 48.22
N LYS A 290 19.09 8.96 49.02
CA LYS A 290 19.86 7.77 49.42
C LYS A 290 19.48 6.61 48.49
N VAL A 291 20.50 6.04 47.90
CA VAL A 291 20.37 4.85 47.04
C VAL A 291 21.09 3.72 47.76
N GLU A 292 20.37 2.64 48.06
CA GLU A 292 20.92 1.49 48.80
C GLU A 292 20.77 0.20 48.00
N GLY A 293 21.89 -0.46 47.69
CA GLY A 293 21.89 -1.78 47.08
C GLY A 293 21.22 -1.88 45.73
N ILE A 294 21.24 -0.80 44.92
CA ILE A 294 20.61 -0.82 43.60
C ILE A 294 21.22 -1.92 42.73
N ARG A 295 20.32 -2.72 42.14
CA ARG A 295 20.63 -3.67 41.09
C ARG A 295 19.82 -3.33 39.84
N TYR A 296 20.49 -3.30 38.70
CA TYR A 296 19.86 -3.09 37.42
C TYR A 296 20.40 -4.03 36.35
N ASP A 297 19.49 -4.73 35.66
CA ASP A 297 19.80 -5.66 34.59
C ASP A 297 19.15 -5.15 33.30
N TYR A 298 19.93 -4.91 32.23
CA TYR A 298 19.37 -4.63 30.91
C TYR A 298 18.63 -5.87 30.37
N PRO A 299 17.52 -5.70 29.66
CA PRO A 299 16.84 -6.81 29.02
C PRO A 299 17.80 -7.63 28.15
N ARG A 300 17.92 -8.94 28.39
CA ARG A 300 18.82 -9.88 27.73
C ARG A 300 20.31 -9.76 28.10
N ALA A 301 20.69 -8.99 29.08
CA ALA A 301 22.04 -9.00 29.59
C ALA A 301 22.31 -10.27 30.41
N ALA A 302 23.48 -10.88 30.20
CA ALA A 302 23.91 -12.06 30.98
C ALA A 302 24.45 -11.67 32.36
N ILE A 303 24.81 -10.41 32.56
CA ILE A 303 25.43 -9.87 33.77
C ILE A 303 24.73 -8.57 34.14
N PRO A 304 24.43 -8.32 35.43
CA PRO A 304 23.84 -7.08 35.89
C PRO A 304 24.74 -5.88 35.54
N ALA A 305 24.16 -4.82 35.00
CA ALA A 305 24.86 -3.57 34.68
C ALA A 305 25.21 -2.80 35.96
N ILE A 306 24.34 -2.88 36.96
CA ILE A 306 24.55 -2.33 38.29
C ILE A 306 24.26 -3.45 39.29
N ASN A 307 25.18 -3.72 40.24
CA ASN A 307 25.02 -4.78 41.23
C ASN A 307 25.42 -4.28 42.60
N GLY A 308 24.46 -3.97 43.44
CA GLY A 308 24.65 -3.64 44.85
C GLY A 308 25.26 -2.24 45.06
N VAL A 309 25.07 -1.28 44.18
CA VAL A 309 25.60 0.08 44.34
C VAL A 309 24.80 0.87 45.37
N SER A 310 25.50 1.46 46.36
CA SER A 310 24.89 2.35 47.31
C SER A 310 25.60 3.70 47.26
N LEU A 311 24.82 4.80 47.20
CA LEU A 311 25.35 6.17 47.16
C LEU A 311 24.33 7.16 47.76
N VAL A 312 24.83 8.31 48.17
CA VAL A 312 24.03 9.43 48.65
C VAL A 312 24.29 10.63 47.75
N ILE A 313 23.19 11.22 47.24
CA ILE A 313 23.26 12.43 46.41
C ILE A 313 22.67 13.57 47.26
N GLU A 314 23.46 14.57 47.52
CA GLU A 314 23.02 15.79 48.23
C GLU A 314 22.51 16.83 47.23
N ARG A 315 21.57 17.69 47.67
CA ARG A 315 21.04 18.77 46.84
C ARG A 315 22.13 19.76 46.45
N GLY A 316 22.39 19.92 45.16
CA GLY A 316 23.40 20.84 44.64
C GLY A 316 24.79 20.22 44.40
N MET A 317 24.93 18.92 44.53
CA MET A 317 26.17 18.17 44.21
C MET A 317 26.41 18.10 42.69
#